data_00e36dc237b0f9fa877344ddd3b8d8f4
#
_entry.id   00e36dc237b0f9fa877344ddd3b8d8f4
#
_cell.length_a   1.000
_cell.length_b   1.000
_cell.length_c   1.000
_cell.angle_alpha   90.00
_cell.angle_beta   90.00
_cell.angle_gamma   90.00
#
_symmetry.space_group_name_H-M   'P 1'
#
loop_
_entity.id
_entity.type
_entity.pdbx_description
1 polymer ?
#
loop_
_entity_poly.entity_id
_entity_poly.type
_entity_poly.pdbx_seq_one_letter_code
_entity_poly.pdbx_strand_id
1 'polypeptide(L)'
;DALDKAAVFRHQFYEAASRLEEEQGISVRPDGWKTEYFQRHDKQTKPEFALKTEPERRSAYADMLLSPVMHTDCTNGRENGKSCQIYVCATPDGKALYFAHEKKGHEGVKGTVTEDYQGILVHDHDITFYNYGADHQECLAHVLRYLKDSMDNEPDRTWNKEMRSLVREMIHFQKGFQPPQNPDPEKVSEYEKRYRKILETAKREYGEVPASDYYRDGYNLFLRMEKYMQNHLLFLHNSRVPATNNEAERLLRNYKRKQAQAVTFRSFESIDYLCQCMSMLVLIRLEEPANIFDRVSRIFG
;
A
#
# COMPACT_ATOMS: atom_id res chain seq x y z
N ASP A 1 13.83 -18.49 -8.79
CA ASP A 1 12.41 -18.49 -9.21
C ASP A 1 11.87 -17.11 -9.54
N ALA A 2 12.11 -16.08 -8.75
CA ALA A 2 11.69 -14.71 -9.06
C ALA A 2 12.64 -14.01 -10.05
N LEU A 3 13.93 -14.35 -10.02
CA LEU A 3 14.94 -13.87 -10.95
C LEU A 3 14.75 -14.47 -12.35
N ASP A 4 14.36 -15.74 -12.45
CA ASP A 4 14.07 -16.40 -13.72
C ASP A 4 12.82 -15.82 -14.40
N LYS A 5 11.77 -15.52 -13.63
CA LYS A 5 10.56 -14.87 -14.17
C LYS A 5 10.84 -13.44 -14.66
N ALA A 6 11.73 -12.70 -14.00
CA ALA A 6 12.14 -11.37 -14.45
C ALA A 6 13.07 -11.42 -15.69
N ALA A 7 13.85 -12.48 -15.83
CA ALA A 7 14.68 -12.71 -17.02
C ALA A 7 13.82 -13.13 -18.22
N VAL A 8 12.85 -14.02 -18.03
CA VAL A 8 11.86 -14.41 -19.05
C VAL A 8 11.01 -13.21 -19.48
N PHE A 9 10.57 -12.37 -18.53
CA PHE A 9 9.84 -11.13 -18.82
C PHE A 9 10.68 -10.16 -19.67
N ARG A 10 11.96 -9.97 -19.34
CA ARG A 10 12.89 -9.17 -20.16
C ARG A 10 13.04 -9.75 -21.57
N HIS A 11 13.28 -11.05 -21.67
CA HIS A 11 13.50 -11.72 -22.97
C HIS A 11 12.28 -11.59 -23.87
N GLN A 12 11.08 -11.86 -23.36
CA GLN A 12 9.84 -11.73 -24.13
C GLN A 12 9.53 -10.29 -24.54
N PHE A 13 9.84 -9.31 -23.66
CA PHE A 13 9.72 -7.89 -24.01
C PHE A 13 10.68 -7.51 -25.16
N TYR A 14 11.92 -8.02 -25.14
CA TYR A 14 12.89 -7.78 -26.20
C TYR A 14 12.51 -8.47 -27.52
N GLU A 15 11.97 -9.69 -27.48
CA GLU A 15 11.50 -10.37 -28.70
C GLU A 15 10.30 -9.67 -29.35
N ALA A 16 9.34 -9.20 -28.54
CA ALA A 16 8.19 -8.46 -29.07
C ALA A 16 8.61 -7.10 -29.68
N ALA A 17 9.55 -6.39 -29.05
CA ALA A 17 10.11 -5.16 -29.57
C ALA A 17 10.86 -5.41 -30.91
N SER A 18 11.65 -6.48 -31.00
CA SER A 18 12.37 -6.85 -32.22
C SER A 18 11.44 -7.23 -33.37
N ARG A 19 10.32 -7.92 -33.12
CA ARG A 19 9.33 -8.24 -34.16
C ARG A 19 8.65 -7.00 -34.73
N LEU A 20 8.29 -6.02 -33.86
CA LEU A 20 7.73 -4.75 -34.30
C LEU A 20 8.71 -3.95 -35.17
N GLU A 21 10.01 -4.01 -34.85
CA GLU A 21 11.06 -3.37 -35.63
C GLU A 21 11.27 -4.06 -37.02
N GLU A 22 11.20 -5.39 -37.09
CA GLU A 22 11.27 -6.16 -38.35
C GLU A 22 10.06 -5.86 -39.26
N GLU A 23 8.85 -5.78 -38.70
CA GLU A 23 7.63 -5.46 -39.45
C GLU A 23 7.62 -4.02 -40.00
N GLN A 24 8.33 -3.09 -39.36
CA GLN A 24 8.45 -1.70 -39.76
C GLN A 24 9.69 -1.41 -40.62
N GLY A 25 10.50 -2.44 -40.96
CA GLY A 25 11.65 -2.32 -41.84
C GLY A 25 12.87 -1.61 -41.24
N ILE A 26 12.97 -1.59 -39.94
CA ILE A 26 14.10 -1.01 -39.19
C ILE A 26 15.13 -2.10 -38.92
N SER A 27 16.32 -2.02 -39.52
CA SER A 27 17.41 -2.99 -39.34
C SER A 27 18.17 -2.67 -38.03
N VAL A 28 18.08 -3.56 -37.02
CA VAL A 28 18.86 -3.47 -35.79
C VAL A 28 20.04 -4.44 -35.84
N ARG A 29 21.27 -3.93 -35.72
CA ARG A 29 22.45 -4.76 -35.53
C ARG A 29 22.71 -5.03 -34.04
N PRO A 30 23.12 -6.24 -33.63
CA PRO A 30 23.29 -6.64 -32.23
C PRO A 30 24.26 -5.79 -31.40
N ASP A 31 25.19 -5.14 -32.02
CA ASP A 31 26.26 -4.33 -31.44
C ASP A 31 25.94 -2.82 -31.32
N GLY A 32 24.75 -2.41 -31.77
CA GLY A 32 24.31 -0.99 -31.78
C GLY A 32 23.40 -0.56 -30.66
N TRP A 33 23.24 -1.32 -29.60
CA TRP A 33 22.39 -1.00 -28.44
C TRP A 33 22.96 0.14 -27.61
N LYS A 34 22.92 1.35 -28.17
CA LYS A 34 23.24 2.55 -27.40
C LYS A 34 22.11 2.84 -26.42
N THR A 35 22.48 3.07 -25.19
CA THR A 35 21.63 3.52 -24.06
C THR A 35 20.65 4.65 -24.42
N GLU A 36 20.96 5.43 -25.43
CA GLU A 36 20.15 6.55 -25.95
C GLU A 36 18.86 6.12 -26.67
N TYR A 37 18.85 4.95 -27.34
CA TYR A 37 17.65 4.45 -28.05
C TYR A 37 16.57 4.01 -27.05
N PHE A 38 16.96 3.27 -26.01
CA PHE A 38 16.07 2.91 -24.91
C PHE A 38 15.54 4.14 -24.16
N GLN A 39 16.38 5.14 -23.97
CA GLN A 39 15.99 6.38 -23.29
C GLN A 39 15.00 7.22 -24.11
N ARG A 40 15.05 7.17 -25.45
CA ARG A 40 14.09 7.86 -26.32
C ARG A 40 12.73 7.16 -26.38
N HIS A 41 12.71 5.83 -26.53
CA HIS A 41 11.45 5.07 -26.57
C HIS A 41 10.73 5.08 -25.22
N ASP A 42 11.47 4.92 -24.11
CA ASP A 42 10.89 5.02 -22.76
C ASP A 42 10.26 6.40 -22.50
N LYS A 43 10.78 7.47 -23.09
CA LYS A 43 10.23 8.81 -22.98
C LYS A 43 8.91 9.03 -23.72
N GLN A 44 8.60 8.25 -24.73
CA GLN A 44 7.36 8.37 -25.51
C GLN A 44 6.33 7.32 -25.13
N THR A 45 6.75 6.08 -24.91
CA THR A 45 5.87 4.94 -24.67
C THR A 45 5.07 5.05 -23.37
N LYS A 46 5.71 5.48 -22.26
CA LYS A 46 5.00 5.63 -20.99
C LYS A 46 3.94 6.74 -21.00
N PRO A 47 4.25 7.96 -21.50
CA PRO A 47 3.24 9.00 -21.68
C PRO A 47 2.08 8.57 -22.56
N GLU A 48 2.36 7.92 -23.71
CA GLU A 48 1.34 7.45 -24.62
C GLU A 48 0.45 6.39 -23.96
N PHE A 49 1.04 5.39 -23.29
CA PHE A 49 0.29 4.37 -22.56
C PHE A 49 -0.56 5.00 -21.47
N ALA A 50 -0.01 5.93 -20.69
CA ALA A 50 -0.73 6.64 -19.64
C ALA A 50 -1.91 7.44 -20.20
N LEU A 51 -1.73 8.13 -21.32
CA LEU A 51 -2.79 8.91 -21.96
C LEU A 51 -3.91 7.99 -22.51
N LYS A 52 -3.54 6.96 -23.26
CA LYS A 52 -4.51 6.03 -23.87
C LYS A 52 -5.32 5.23 -22.83
N THR A 53 -4.77 5.04 -21.63
CA THR A 53 -5.44 4.29 -20.54
C THR A 53 -6.04 5.19 -19.46
N GLU A 54 -6.11 6.49 -19.67
CA GLU A 54 -6.75 7.41 -18.73
C GLU A 54 -8.23 7.08 -18.49
N PRO A 55 -9.06 6.76 -19.51
CA PRO A 55 -10.46 6.45 -19.29
C PRO A 55 -10.68 5.25 -18.35
N GLU A 56 -9.89 4.17 -18.50
CA GLU A 56 -9.98 2.99 -17.65
C GLU A 56 -9.56 3.29 -16.21
N ARG A 57 -8.49 4.08 -16.03
CA ARG A 57 -8.09 4.50 -14.67
C ARG A 57 -9.10 5.42 -14.03
N ARG A 58 -9.75 6.31 -14.80
CA ARG A 58 -10.84 7.17 -14.31
C ARG A 58 -12.07 6.36 -13.92
N SER A 59 -12.42 5.33 -14.72
CA SER A 59 -13.49 4.40 -14.35
C SER A 59 -13.15 3.65 -13.06
N ALA A 60 -11.93 3.13 -12.94
CA ALA A 60 -11.48 2.46 -11.73
C ALA A 60 -11.50 3.39 -10.49
N TYR A 61 -11.14 4.67 -10.66
CA TYR A 61 -11.24 5.67 -9.60
C TYR A 61 -12.69 5.81 -9.11
N ALA A 62 -13.64 5.95 -10.03
CA ALA A 62 -15.06 6.06 -9.68
C ALA A 62 -15.58 4.78 -8.98
N ASP A 63 -15.19 3.60 -9.47
CA ASP A 63 -15.55 2.33 -8.83
C ASP A 63 -14.98 2.20 -7.42
N MET A 64 -13.73 2.64 -7.20
CA MET A 64 -13.08 2.60 -5.90
C MET A 64 -13.76 3.49 -4.88
N LEU A 65 -14.33 4.62 -5.29
CA LEU A 65 -15.13 5.49 -4.41
C LEU A 65 -16.37 4.77 -3.87
N LEU A 66 -16.90 3.79 -4.60
CA LEU A 66 -18.08 2.99 -4.20
C LEU A 66 -17.71 1.78 -3.33
N SER A 67 -16.43 1.46 -3.18
CA SER A 67 -15.99 0.34 -2.35
C SER A 67 -16.28 0.63 -0.87
N PRO A 68 -16.81 -0.35 -0.11
CA PRO A 68 -17.06 -0.15 1.32
C PRO A 68 -15.79 -0.05 2.15
N VAL A 69 -14.67 -0.58 1.65
CA VAL A 69 -13.36 -0.59 2.31
C VAL A 69 -12.28 -0.26 1.29
N MET A 70 -11.36 0.60 1.65
CA MET A 70 -10.20 0.94 0.84
C MET A 70 -8.93 0.98 1.69
N HIS A 71 -7.87 0.39 1.17
CA HIS A 71 -6.51 0.51 1.69
C HIS A 71 -5.85 1.77 1.14
N THR A 72 -5.16 2.51 1.99
CA THR A 72 -4.30 3.61 1.55
C THR A 72 -2.98 3.61 2.30
N ASP A 73 -1.91 4.02 1.62
CA ASP A 73 -0.58 4.13 2.22
C ASP A 73 0.31 5.00 1.33
N CYS A 74 1.43 5.49 1.86
CA CYS A 74 2.38 6.25 1.07
C CYS A 74 3.84 5.87 1.37
N THR A 75 4.71 6.10 0.39
CA THR A 75 6.16 5.92 0.53
C THR A 75 6.94 7.00 -0.20
N ASN A 76 8.18 7.22 0.24
CA ASN A 76 9.05 8.17 -0.44
C ASN A 76 9.45 7.66 -1.82
N GLY A 77 9.29 8.50 -2.84
CA GLY A 77 9.96 8.40 -4.13
C GLY A 77 11.20 9.26 -4.19
N ARG A 78 12.05 9.07 -5.20
CA ARG A 78 13.24 9.90 -5.44
C ARG A 78 13.33 10.31 -6.90
N GLU A 79 13.43 11.60 -7.12
CA GLU A 79 13.68 12.22 -8.40
C GLU A 79 15.00 13.00 -8.33
N ASN A 80 16.02 12.57 -9.07
CA ASN A 80 17.30 13.26 -9.15
C ASN A 80 17.84 13.75 -7.79
N GLY A 81 17.73 12.89 -6.76
CA GLY A 81 18.13 13.20 -5.39
C GLY A 81 17.07 13.92 -4.54
N LYS A 82 16.03 14.51 -5.13
CA LYS A 82 14.90 15.11 -4.41
C LYS A 82 13.91 14.05 -3.95
N SER A 83 13.29 14.28 -2.81
CA SER A 83 12.22 13.42 -2.29
C SER A 83 10.87 13.81 -2.88
N CYS A 84 10.09 12.83 -3.29
CA CYS A 84 8.66 12.95 -3.59
C CYS A 84 7.89 11.86 -2.86
N GLN A 85 6.58 11.80 -3.00
CA GLN A 85 5.72 10.84 -2.33
C GLN A 85 4.96 10.01 -3.36
N ILE A 86 4.80 8.74 -3.06
CA ILE A 86 3.99 7.81 -3.85
C ILE A 86 2.89 7.30 -2.96
N TYR A 87 1.66 7.61 -3.31
CA TYR A 87 0.46 7.12 -2.67
C TYR A 87 -0.08 5.92 -3.43
N VAL A 88 -0.72 5.03 -2.73
CA VAL A 88 -1.50 3.94 -3.32
C VAL A 88 -2.85 3.87 -2.64
N CYS A 89 -3.89 3.69 -3.45
CA CYS A 89 -5.22 3.33 -3.01
C CYS A 89 -5.55 1.95 -3.58
N ALA A 90 -6.09 1.05 -2.78
CA ALA A 90 -6.43 -0.30 -3.21
C ALA A 90 -7.72 -0.79 -2.55
N THR A 91 -8.52 -1.57 -3.27
CA THR A 91 -9.76 -2.14 -2.78
C THR A 91 -9.65 -3.66 -2.62
N PRO A 92 -10.47 -4.28 -1.76
CA PRO A 92 -10.42 -5.73 -1.52
C PRO A 92 -10.65 -6.59 -2.76
N ASP A 93 -11.34 -6.07 -3.80
CA ASP A 93 -11.52 -6.72 -5.10
C ASP A 93 -10.28 -6.65 -6.00
N GLY A 94 -9.19 -6.06 -5.51
CA GLY A 94 -7.89 -6.05 -6.16
C GLY A 94 -7.59 -4.84 -7.04
N LYS A 95 -8.55 -3.91 -7.24
CA LYS A 95 -8.26 -2.65 -7.95
C LYS A 95 -7.23 -1.85 -7.16
N ALA A 96 -6.30 -1.21 -7.86
CA ALA A 96 -5.35 -0.31 -7.23
C ALA A 96 -4.89 0.81 -8.17
N LEU A 97 -4.76 2.00 -7.60
CA LEU A 97 -4.24 3.18 -8.29
C LEU A 97 -3.06 3.75 -7.51
N TYR A 98 -2.00 4.11 -8.23
CA TYR A 98 -0.81 4.79 -7.73
C TYR A 98 -0.84 6.25 -8.14
N PHE A 99 -0.40 7.11 -7.25
CA PHE A 99 -0.33 8.55 -7.46
C PHE A 99 1.03 9.08 -7.01
N ALA A 100 1.65 9.94 -7.81
CA ALA A 100 2.86 10.65 -7.44
C ALA A 100 2.52 12.05 -6.95
N HIS A 101 3.19 12.48 -5.88
CA HIS A 101 3.04 13.83 -5.34
C HIS A 101 4.39 14.38 -4.88
N GLU A 102 4.62 15.68 -5.06
CA GLU A 102 5.85 16.31 -4.56
C GLU A 102 5.87 16.43 -3.04
N LYS A 103 4.70 16.56 -2.41
CA LYS A 103 4.54 16.79 -0.98
C LYS A 103 3.84 15.63 -0.29
N LYS A 104 4.08 15.49 1.01
CA LYS A 104 3.36 14.61 1.92
C LYS A 104 2.18 15.33 2.60
N GLY A 105 1.37 14.60 3.35
CA GLY A 105 0.24 15.13 4.10
C GLY A 105 -0.94 15.48 3.21
N HIS A 106 -1.75 16.47 3.62
CA HIS A 106 -2.97 16.85 2.91
C HIS A 106 -2.72 17.24 1.44
N GLU A 107 -1.61 17.92 1.16
CA GLU A 107 -1.24 18.25 -0.23
C GLU A 107 -0.97 17.01 -1.07
N GLY A 108 -0.41 15.97 -0.48
CA GLY A 108 -0.11 14.71 -1.16
C GLY A 108 -1.33 13.80 -1.35
N VAL A 109 -2.39 13.99 -0.56
CA VAL A 109 -3.65 13.25 -0.73
C VAL A 109 -4.50 13.82 -1.86
N LYS A 110 -4.30 15.10 -2.23
CA LYS A 110 -5.06 15.76 -3.30
C LYS A 110 -4.95 14.99 -4.63
N GLY A 111 -6.09 14.80 -5.28
CA GLY A 111 -6.21 14.06 -6.54
C GLY A 111 -6.09 12.55 -6.41
N THR A 112 -5.85 12.02 -5.22
CA THR A 112 -5.92 10.57 -4.96
C THR A 112 -7.36 10.15 -4.64
N VAL A 113 -7.67 8.85 -4.76
CA VAL A 113 -9.01 8.34 -4.37
C VAL A 113 -9.33 8.66 -2.91
N THR A 114 -8.31 8.71 -2.05
CA THR A 114 -8.48 9.00 -0.62
C THR A 114 -9.11 10.36 -0.35
N GLU A 115 -8.88 11.37 -1.23
CA GLU A 115 -9.42 12.73 -1.05
C GLU A 115 -10.96 12.74 -1.00
N ASP A 116 -11.59 12.00 -1.90
CA ASP A 116 -13.06 12.00 -2.08
C ASP A 116 -13.74 10.79 -1.42
N TYR A 117 -12.95 9.86 -0.87
CA TYR A 117 -13.46 8.60 -0.34
C TYR A 117 -14.28 8.80 0.95
N GLN A 118 -15.42 8.13 1.05
CA GLN A 118 -16.35 8.24 2.18
C GLN A 118 -16.62 6.91 2.89
N GLY A 119 -15.91 5.83 2.52
CA GLY A 119 -16.04 4.53 3.17
C GLY A 119 -15.01 4.33 4.30
N ILE A 120 -14.74 3.07 4.63
CA ILE A 120 -13.78 2.68 5.67
C ILE A 120 -12.37 2.69 5.09
N LEU A 121 -11.45 3.47 5.68
CA LEU A 121 -10.04 3.48 5.32
C LEU A 121 -9.23 2.52 6.19
N VAL A 122 -8.43 1.68 5.55
CA VAL A 122 -7.40 0.85 6.20
C VAL A 122 -6.04 1.48 5.92
N HIS A 123 -5.34 1.93 6.96
CA HIS A 123 -4.08 2.67 6.80
C HIS A 123 -3.12 2.46 7.98
N ASP A 124 -1.91 2.98 7.86
CA ASP A 124 -0.97 3.10 9.00
C ASP A 124 -1.38 4.26 9.93
N HIS A 125 -0.55 4.55 10.92
CA HIS A 125 -0.81 5.66 11.84
C HIS A 125 -0.41 7.04 11.27
N ASP A 126 -0.48 7.29 9.97
CA ASP A 126 -0.34 8.65 9.46
C ASP A 126 -1.61 9.45 9.79
N ILE A 127 -1.45 10.46 10.64
CA ILE A 127 -2.56 11.31 11.14
C ILE A 127 -3.33 11.97 9.97
N THR A 128 -2.68 12.18 8.84
CA THR A 128 -3.31 12.76 7.65
C THR A 128 -4.54 11.96 7.23
N PHE A 129 -4.43 10.63 7.21
CA PHE A 129 -5.51 9.77 6.73
C PHE A 129 -6.77 9.80 7.58
N TYR A 130 -6.65 10.11 8.89
CA TYR A 130 -7.82 10.26 9.77
C TYR A 130 -8.74 11.46 9.42
N ASN A 131 -8.36 12.30 8.46
CA ASN A 131 -9.19 13.41 7.98
C ASN A 131 -10.02 13.04 6.75
N TYR A 132 -9.92 11.81 6.26
CA TYR A 132 -10.60 11.31 5.07
C TYR A 132 -11.35 10.02 5.41
N GLY A 133 -12.34 9.66 4.57
CA GLY A 133 -13.19 8.51 4.89
C GLY A 133 -14.18 8.77 6.03
N ALA A 134 -15.07 7.82 6.26
CA ALA A 134 -16.05 7.90 7.34
C ALA A 134 -15.60 7.12 8.60
N ASP A 135 -14.81 6.07 8.43
CA ASP A 135 -14.32 5.23 9.52
C ASP A 135 -12.92 4.67 9.21
N HIS A 136 -12.21 4.18 10.23
CA HIS A 136 -10.79 3.85 10.09
C HIS A 136 -10.44 2.52 10.76
N GLN A 137 -9.66 1.70 10.06
CA GLN A 137 -8.93 0.57 10.64
C GLN A 137 -7.44 0.88 10.58
N GLU A 138 -6.81 0.98 11.72
CA GLU A 138 -5.36 1.12 11.80
C GLU A 138 -4.67 -0.23 11.60
N CYS A 139 -3.58 -0.25 10.85
CA CYS A 139 -2.83 -1.47 10.51
C CYS A 139 -2.21 -2.13 11.77
N LEU A 140 -2.75 -3.26 12.19
CA LEU A 140 -2.26 -3.98 13.37
C LEU A 140 -0.88 -4.62 13.16
N ALA A 141 -0.41 -4.79 11.92
CA ALA A 141 0.96 -5.24 11.68
C ALA A 141 2.00 -4.21 12.19
N HIS A 142 1.71 -2.91 12.04
CA HIS A 142 2.52 -1.84 12.60
C HIS A 142 2.42 -1.79 14.13
N VAL A 143 1.21 -1.90 14.69
CA VAL A 143 1.00 -1.97 16.13
C VAL A 143 1.79 -3.13 16.77
N LEU A 144 1.77 -4.32 16.14
CA LEU A 144 2.55 -5.48 16.61
C LEU A 144 4.06 -5.24 16.57
N ARG A 145 4.56 -4.46 15.61
CA ARG A 145 5.98 -4.07 15.52
C ARG A 145 6.33 -3.11 16.67
N TYR A 146 5.54 -2.08 16.85
CA TYR A 146 5.77 -1.11 17.95
C TYR A 146 5.67 -1.76 19.33
N LEU A 147 4.74 -2.70 19.53
CA LEU A 147 4.66 -3.47 20.77
C LEU A 147 5.91 -4.36 20.98
N LYS A 148 6.49 -4.92 19.90
CA LYS A 148 7.74 -5.64 19.99
C LYS A 148 8.89 -4.73 20.40
N ASP A 149 9.02 -3.57 19.76
CA ASP A 149 10.05 -2.59 20.08
C ASP A 149 9.90 -2.10 21.52
N SER A 150 8.67 -1.86 21.99
CA SER A 150 8.38 -1.54 23.39
C SER A 150 8.81 -2.67 24.36
N MET A 151 8.59 -3.95 24.00
CA MET A 151 9.04 -5.07 24.83
C MET A 151 10.57 -5.14 24.90
N ASP A 152 11.26 -4.83 23.83
CA ASP A 152 12.72 -4.85 23.78
C ASP A 152 13.31 -3.67 24.59
N ASN A 153 12.65 -2.51 24.57
CA ASN A 153 13.08 -1.30 25.28
C ASN A 153 12.64 -1.27 26.74
N GLU A 154 11.52 -1.89 27.10
CA GLU A 154 10.90 -1.89 28.42
C GLU A 154 10.63 -3.34 28.90
N PRO A 155 11.67 -4.16 29.13
CA PRO A 155 11.51 -5.60 29.43
C PRO A 155 10.75 -5.88 30.75
N ASP A 156 10.75 -4.93 31.67
CA ASP A 156 10.08 -5.04 32.97
C ASP A 156 8.58 -4.75 32.94
N ARG A 157 8.07 -4.19 31.82
CA ARG A 157 6.65 -3.96 31.61
C ARG A 157 5.93 -5.25 31.19
N THR A 158 4.70 -5.41 31.64
CA THR A 158 3.87 -6.59 31.29
C THR A 158 2.83 -6.27 30.23
N TRP A 159 2.29 -5.05 30.24
CA TRP A 159 1.21 -4.63 29.37
C TRP A 159 1.50 -4.83 27.88
N ASN A 160 2.73 -4.51 27.44
CA ASN A 160 3.14 -4.62 26.04
C ASN A 160 3.16 -6.07 25.54
N LYS A 161 3.60 -7.02 26.40
CA LYS A 161 3.60 -8.47 26.11
C LYS A 161 2.17 -9.00 26.02
N GLU A 162 1.32 -8.63 26.99
CA GLU A 162 -0.09 -9.02 27.05
C GLU A 162 -0.87 -8.45 25.86
N MET A 163 -0.68 -7.17 25.54
CA MET A 163 -1.34 -6.53 24.39
C MET A 163 -0.91 -7.15 23.07
N ARG A 164 0.38 -7.42 22.89
CA ARG A 164 0.88 -8.09 21.70
C ARG A 164 0.29 -9.48 21.52
N SER A 165 0.13 -10.23 22.61
CA SER A 165 -0.50 -11.54 22.58
C SER A 165 -1.97 -11.43 22.20
N LEU A 166 -2.70 -10.49 22.81
CA LEU A 166 -4.12 -10.25 22.53
C LEU A 166 -4.34 -9.84 21.06
N VAL A 167 -3.56 -8.91 20.54
CA VAL A 167 -3.69 -8.48 19.13
C VAL A 167 -3.46 -9.65 18.17
N ARG A 168 -2.49 -10.52 18.43
CA ARG A 168 -2.26 -11.72 17.63
C ARG A 168 -3.43 -12.69 17.67
N GLU A 169 -3.99 -12.91 18.87
CA GLU A 169 -5.16 -13.77 19.07
C GLU A 169 -6.37 -13.25 18.29
N MET A 170 -6.64 -11.95 18.36
CA MET A 170 -7.73 -11.29 17.64
C MET A 170 -7.57 -11.39 16.12
N ILE A 171 -6.36 -11.18 15.59
CA ILE A 171 -6.08 -11.35 14.16
C ILE A 171 -6.27 -12.81 13.73
N HIS A 172 -5.85 -13.76 14.56
CA HIS A 172 -6.06 -15.19 14.28
C HIS A 172 -7.54 -15.55 14.30
N PHE A 173 -8.27 -15.07 15.29
CA PHE A 173 -9.71 -15.28 15.43
C PHE A 173 -10.48 -14.79 14.21
N GLN A 174 -10.20 -13.56 13.73
CA GLN A 174 -10.86 -12.98 12.57
C GLN A 174 -10.66 -13.81 11.28
N LYS A 175 -9.54 -14.48 11.12
CA LYS A 175 -9.28 -15.34 9.93
C LYS A 175 -10.26 -16.51 9.80
N GLY A 176 -10.96 -16.87 10.87
CA GLY A 176 -12.01 -17.89 10.85
C GLY A 176 -13.33 -17.43 10.22
N PHE A 177 -13.46 -16.13 9.91
CA PHE A 177 -14.69 -15.55 9.36
C PHE A 177 -14.46 -15.03 7.94
N GLN A 178 -15.48 -15.20 7.11
CA GLN A 178 -15.50 -14.67 5.74
C GLN A 178 -16.72 -13.77 5.56
N PRO A 179 -16.60 -12.63 4.89
CA PRO A 179 -17.78 -11.79 4.60
C PRO A 179 -18.87 -12.58 3.87
N PRO A 180 -20.14 -12.37 4.19
CA PRO A 180 -20.69 -11.35 5.12
C PRO A 180 -20.79 -11.77 6.58
N GLN A 181 -20.27 -12.94 6.96
CA GLN A 181 -20.36 -13.46 8.33
C GLN A 181 -19.48 -12.65 9.26
N ASN A 182 -20.08 -11.99 10.26
CA ASN A 182 -19.36 -11.30 11.31
C ASN A 182 -19.06 -12.24 12.50
N PRO A 183 -18.00 -11.94 13.26
CA PRO A 183 -17.72 -12.61 14.53
C PRO A 183 -18.88 -12.51 15.52
N ASP A 184 -18.93 -13.47 16.46
CA ASP A 184 -19.88 -13.46 17.56
C ASP A 184 -19.69 -12.20 18.43
N PRO A 185 -20.75 -11.39 18.64
CA PRO A 185 -20.69 -10.17 19.43
C PRO A 185 -20.24 -10.38 20.88
N GLU A 186 -20.58 -11.53 21.50
CA GLU A 186 -20.14 -11.85 22.87
C GLU A 186 -18.62 -12.03 22.91
N LYS A 187 -18.07 -12.71 21.92
CA LYS A 187 -16.62 -12.91 21.80
C LYS A 187 -15.87 -11.60 21.51
N VAL A 188 -16.44 -10.75 20.66
CA VAL A 188 -15.90 -9.40 20.40
C VAL A 188 -15.89 -8.58 21.69
N SER A 189 -17.00 -8.59 22.45
CA SER A 189 -17.08 -7.91 23.75
C SER A 189 -16.06 -8.43 24.77
N GLU A 190 -15.77 -9.75 24.77
CA GLU A 190 -14.70 -10.32 25.58
C GLU A 190 -13.32 -9.74 25.20
N TYR A 191 -13.00 -9.67 23.89
CA TYR A 191 -11.76 -9.05 23.42
C TYR A 191 -11.63 -7.58 23.79
N GLU A 192 -12.70 -6.82 23.67
CA GLU A 192 -12.70 -5.40 24.09
C GLU A 192 -12.44 -5.23 25.59
N LYS A 193 -13.07 -6.07 26.42
CA LYS A 193 -12.84 -6.03 27.87
C LYS A 193 -11.39 -6.36 28.23
N ARG A 194 -10.81 -7.37 27.56
CA ARG A 194 -9.40 -7.73 27.75
C ARG A 194 -8.48 -6.61 27.30
N TYR A 195 -8.78 -5.95 26.18
CA TYR A 195 -8.01 -4.83 25.66
C TYR A 195 -7.99 -3.67 26.68
N ARG A 196 -9.16 -3.26 27.17
CA ARG A 196 -9.27 -2.21 28.19
C ARG A 196 -8.52 -2.56 29.47
N LYS A 197 -8.62 -3.80 29.94
CA LYS A 197 -7.91 -4.27 31.13
C LYS A 197 -6.40 -4.17 30.99
N ILE A 198 -5.87 -4.47 29.80
CA ILE A 198 -4.42 -4.33 29.55
C ILE A 198 -4.02 -2.85 29.53
N LEU A 199 -4.86 -1.97 28.97
CA LEU A 199 -4.61 -0.52 29.05
C LEU A 199 -4.61 0.00 30.49
N GLU A 200 -5.49 -0.51 31.37
CA GLU A 200 -5.47 -0.18 32.81
C GLU A 200 -4.17 -0.65 33.46
N THR A 201 -3.66 -1.82 33.09
CA THR A 201 -2.34 -2.28 33.53
C THR A 201 -1.23 -1.35 33.05
N ALA A 202 -1.23 -0.94 31.79
CA ALA A 202 -0.26 0.03 31.27
C ALA A 202 -0.29 1.36 32.01
N LYS A 203 -1.50 1.86 32.25
CA LYS A 203 -1.72 3.12 33.01
C LYS A 203 -1.13 3.05 34.43
N ARG A 204 -1.33 1.92 35.12
CA ARG A 204 -0.77 1.69 36.46
C ARG A 204 0.77 1.59 36.37
N GLU A 205 1.31 0.77 35.47
CA GLU A 205 2.74 0.59 35.34
C GLU A 205 3.49 1.89 35.03
N TYR A 206 2.93 2.77 34.18
CA TYR A 206 3.51 4.11 33.92
C TYR A 206 3.22 5.13 35.01
N GLY A 207 2.17 4.93 35.82
CA GLY A 207 1.90 5.75 37.01
C GLY A 207 2.87 5.47 38.15
N GLU A 208 3.27 4.22 38.35
CA GLU A 208 4.24 3.79 39.37
C GLU A 208 5.68 4.16 38.99
N VAL A 209 6.04 3.93 37.70
CA VAL A 209 7.36 4.24 37.16
C VAL A 209 7.19 5.02 35.84
N PRO A 210 7.23 6.36 35.91
CA PRO A 210 7.08 7.19 34.70
C PRO A 210 8.09 6.85 33.66
N ALA A 211 7.68 6.95 32.36
CA ALA A 211 8.55 6.75 31.23
C ALA A 211 9.68 7.78 31.25
N SER A 212 10.93 7.30 31.23
CA SER A 212 12.09 8.14 30.92
C SER A 212 12.10 8.55 29.46
N ASP A 213 12.96 9.49 29.09
CA ASP A 213 13.11 9.90 27.68
C ASP A 213 13.46 8.71 26.76
N TYR A 214 14.18 7.73 27.27
CA TYR A 214 14.54 6.50 26.55
C TYR A 214 13.32 5.58 26.31
N TYR A 215 12.35 5.54 27.23
CA TYR A 215 11.16 4.68 27.16
C TYR A 215 9.91 5.41 26.67
N ARG A 216 10.06 6.64 26.21
CA ARG A 216 8.93 7.50 25.81
C ARG A 216 8.10 6.92 24.68
N ASP A 217 8.71 6.14 23.79
CA ASP A 217 8.02 5.52 22.66
C ASP A 217 6.98 4.50 23.12
N GLY A 218 7.28 3.70 24.14
CA GLY A 218 6.31 2.76 24.74
C GLY A 218 5.13 3.48 25.39
N TYR A 219 5.39 4.56 26.13
CA TYR A 219 4.35 5.38 26.70
C TYR A 219 3.46 6.05 25.64
N ASN A 220 4.06 6.61 24.60
CA ASN A 220 3.32 7.18 23.47
C ASN A 220 2.48 6.13 22.74
N LEU A 221 2.99 4.90 22.61
CA LEU A 221 2.23 3.78 22.06
C LEU A 221 1.01 3.44 22.93
N PHE A 222 1.18 3.38 24.25
CA PHE A 222 0.06 3.18 25.17
C PHE A 222 -1.03 4.25 24.99
N LEU A 223 -0.67 5.53 25.01
CA LEU A 223 -1.61 6.65 24.81
C LEU A 223 -2.33 6.56 23.46
N ARG A 224 -1.59 6.19 22.41
CA ARG A 224 -2.17 5.96 21.09
C ARG A 224 -3.16 4.80 21.09
N MET A 225 -2.82 3.68 21.72
CA MET A 225 -3.70 2.52 21.81
C MET A 225 -4.97 2.80 22.62
N GLU A 226 -4.88 3.64 23.66
CA GLU A 226 -6.04 4.13 24.40
C GLU A 226 -6.93 5.01 23.51
N LYS A 227 -6.35 6.00 22.85
CA LYS A 227 -7.07 6.98 22.02
C LYS A 227 -7.74 6.33 20.79
N TYR A 228 -7.06 5.41 20.13
CA TYR A 228 -7.49 4.82 18.86
C TYR A 228 -7.98 3.37 19.00
N MET A 229 -8.42 2.98 20.20
CA MET A 229 -8.91 1.62 20.46
C MET A 229 -9.96 1.15 19.43
N GLN A 230 -10.93 2.00 19.10
CA GLN A 230 -11.98 1.65 18.13
C GLN A 230 -11.40 1.38 16.74
N ASN A 231 -10.40 2.17 16.32
CA ASN A 231 -9.70 1.99 15.05
C ASN A 231 -8.79 0.75 15.01
N HIS A 232 -8.38 0.23 16.17
CA HIS A 232 -7.68 -1.05 16.27
C HIS A 232 -8.63 -2.25 16.25
N LEU A 233 -9.89 -2.08 16.60
CA LEU A 233 -10.85 -3.16 16.79
C LEU A 233 -11.96 -3.22 15.74
N LEU A 234 -12.02 -2.25 14.80
CA LEU A 234 -13.07 -2.17 13.80
C LEU A 234 -13.21 -3.48 12.99
N PHE A 235 -12.11 -4.12 12.67
CA PHE A 235 -12.08 -5.41 11.94
C PHE A 235 -12.80 -6.56 12.67
N LEU A 236 -13.00 -6.48 13.98
CA LEU A 236 -13.79 -7.45 14.76
C LEU A 236 -15.30 -7.19 14.63
N HIS A 237 -15.70 -5.96 14.34
CA HIS A 237 -17.10 -5.56 14.18
C HIS A 237 -17.60 -5.68 12.74
N ASN A 238 -16.67 -5.72 11.78
CA ASN A 238 -17.00 -5.78 10.36
C ASN A 238 -16.01 -6.70 9.62
N SER A 239 -16.48 -7.89 9.24
CA SER A 239 -15.65 -8.90 8.57
C SER A 239 -15.09 -8.48 7.20
N ARG A 240 -15.64 -7.42 6.58
CA ARG A 240 -15.10 -6.83 5.34
C ARG A 240 -13.81 -6.05 5.59
N VAL A 241 -13.57 -5.65 6.83
CA VAL A 241 -12.42 -4.83 7.21
C VAL A 241 -11.24 -5.74 7.58
N PRO A 242 -10.13 -5.69 6.87
CA PRO A 242 -8.95 -6.47 7.24
C PRO A 242 -8.22 -5.84 8.43
N ALA A 243 -7.62 -6.67 9.27
CA ALA A 243 -6.84 -6.22 10.42
C ALA A 243 -5.52 -5.50 10.05
N THR A 244 -5.07 -5.61 8.81
CA THR A 244 -3.76 -5.11 8.37
C THR A 244 -3.83 -4.41 7.02
N ASN A 245 -2.91 -3.49 6.77
CA ASN A 245 -2.76 -2.76 5.50
C ASN A 245 -1.81 -3.46 4.51
N ASN A 246 -1.67 -4.78 4.59
CA ASN A 246 -0.71 -5.55 3.81
C ASN A 246 -0.88 -5.36 2.29
N GLU A 247 -2.09 -5.09 1.81
CA GLU A 247 -2.35 -4.89 0.38
C GLU A 247 -1.66 -3.63 -0.14
N ALA A 248 -1.88 -2.48 0.49
CA ALA A 248 -1.21 -1.24 0.13
C ALA A 248 0.32 -1.35 0.29
N GLU A 249 0.80 -1.95 1.39
CA GLU A 249 2.24 -2.18 1.60
C GLU A 249 2.86 -3.04 0.49
N ARG A 250 2.18 -4.11 0.05
CA ARG A 250 2.64 -4.99 -1.04
C ARG A 250 2.78 -4.22 -2.35
N LEU A 251 1.82 -3.37 -2.65
CA LEU A 251 1.81 -2.52 -3.84
C LEU A 251 2.95 -1.50 -3.80
N LEU A 252 3.16 -0.82 -2.67
CA LEU A 252 4.28 0.11 -2.51
C LEU A 252 5.64 -0.58 -2.60
N ARG A 253 5.78 -1.82 -2.11
CA ARG A 253 7.01 -2.61 -2.34
C ARG A 253 7.26 -2.88 -3.82
N ASN A 254 6.20 -3.08 -4.62
CA ASN A 254 6.35 -3.22 -6.07
C ASN A 254 6.88 -1.94 -6.71
N TYR A 255 6.37 -0.77 -6.30
CA TYR A 255 6.92 0.52 -6.73
C TYR A 255 8.40 0.66 -6.34
N LYS A 256 8.76 0.35 -5.09
CA LYS A 256 10.16 0.41 -4.62
C LYS A 256 11.10 -0.47 -5.43
N ARG A 257 10.65 -1.67 -5.84
CA ARG A 257 11.44 -2.54 -6.73
C ARG A 257 11.65 -1.90 -8.09
N LYS A 258 10.63 -1.24 -8.66
CA LYS A 258 10.75 -0.51 -9.93
C LYS A 258 11.66 0.68 -9.81
N GLN A 259 11.57 1.45 -8.73
CA GLN A 259 12.48 2.54 -8.44
C GLN A 259 13.94 2.07 -8.36
N ALA A 260 14.21 0.96 -7.67
CA ALA A 260 15.55 0.39 -7.56
C ALA A 260 16.10 -0.07 -8.93
N GLN A 261 15.24 -0.59 -9.82
CA GLN A 261 15.63 -1.00 -11.18
C GLN A 261 15.93 0.19 -12.10
N ALA A 262 15.28 1.31 -11.88
CA ALA A 262 15.42 2.51 -12.72
C ALA A 262 16.72 3.30 -12.44
N VAL A 263 17.50 2.93 -11.42
CA VAL A 263 18.70 3.64 -10.94
C VAL A 263 18.38 5.05 -10.47
N THR A 264 17.79 5.89 -11.33
CA THR A 264 17.28 7.22 -10.98
C THR A 264 16.17 7.66 -11.93
N PHE A 265 15.21 8.43 -11.43
CA PHE A 265 14.25 9.17 -12.25
C PHE A 265 14.77 10.58 -12.47
N ARG A 266 14.72 11.04 -13.72
CA ARG A 266 15.25 12.36 -14.11
C ARG A 266 14.25 13.49 -13.92
N SER A 267 12.96 13.19 -13.83
CA SER A 267 11.90 14.16 -13.63
C SER A 267 10.75 13.56 -12.83
N PHE A 268 10.03 14.42 -12.11
CA PHE A 268 8.80 14.03 -11.40
C PHE A 268 7.74 13.45 -12.35
N GLU A 269 7.60 14.02 -13.53
CA GLU A 269 6.70 13.54 -14.58
C GLU A 269 6.97 12.07 -14.96
N SER A 270 8.24 11.65 -15.01
CA SER A 270 8.60 10.25 -15.27
C SER A 270 8.13 9.29 -14.16
N ILE A 271 8.08 9.77 -12.92
CA ILE A 271 7.54 9.02 -11.78
C ILE A 271 6.03 8.96 -11.87
N ASP A 272 5.38 10.05 -12.23
CA ASP A 272 3.93 10.11 -12.39
C ASP A 272 3.46 9.17 -13.51
N TYR A 273 4.10 9.18 -14.68
CA TYR A 273 3.82 8.19 -15.72
C TYR A 273 4.06 6.75 -15.27
N LEU A 274 5.10 6.48 -14.46
CA LEU A 274 5.30 5.15 -13.90
C LEU A 274 4.12 4.75 -13.00
N CYS A 275 3.64 5.63 -12.14
CA CYS A 275 2.49 5.39 -11.28
C CYS A 275 1.24 5.07 -12.10
N GLN A 276 0.97 5.84 -13.14
CA GLN A 276 -0.15 5.62 -14.05
C GLN A 276 -0.04 4.27 -14.79
N CYS A 277 1.14 3.93 -15.29
CA CYS A 277 1.40 2.63 -15.93
C CYS A 277 1.22 1.47 -14.94
N MET A 278 1.73 1.61 -13.71
CA MET A 278 1.57 0.58 -12.66
C MET A 278 0.11 0.38 -12.29
N SER A 279 -0.67 1.46 -12.19
CA SER A 279 -2.11 1.42 -11.98
C SER A 279 -2.79 0.58 -13.05
N MET A 280 -2.55 0.92 -14.32
CA MET A 280 -3.17 0.22 -15.43
C MET A 280 -2.75 -1.26 -15.49
N LEU A 281 -1.49 -1.59 -15.20
CA LEU A 281 -1.04 -2.99 -15.16
C LEU A 281 -1.71 -3.80 -14.03
N VAL A 282 -2.09 -3.18 -12.93
CA VAL A 282 -2.92 -3.84 -11.91
C VAL A 282 -4.32 -4.11 -12.46
N LEU A 283 -4.95 -3.14 -13.08
CA LEU A 283 -6.29 -3.27 -13.66
C LEU A 283 -6.33 -4.34 -14.77
N ILE A 284 -5.36 -4.33 -15.68
CA ILE A 284 -5.25 -5.36 -16.74
C ILE A 284 -5.13 -6.77 -16.13
N ARG A 285 -4.40 -6.95 -15.03
CA ARG A 285 -4.28 -8.26 -14.37
C ARG A 285 -5.60 -8.75 -13.79
N LEU A 286 -6.47 -7.86 -13.37
CA LEU A 286 -7.82 -8.21 -12.88
C LEU A 286 -8.75 -8.69 -13.99
N GLU A 287 -8.49 -8.30 -15.24
CA GLU A 287 -9.20 -8.81 -16.41
C GLU A 287 -8.85 -10.28 -16.72
N GLU A 288 -7.83 -10.85 -16.05
CA GLU A 288 -7.29 -12.21 -16.27
C GLU A 288 -7.03 -12.54 -17.75
N PRO A 289 -6.37 -11.65 -18.52
CA PRO A 289 -6.14 -11.89 -19.94
C PRO A 289 -5.24 -13.11 -20.13
N ALA A 290 -5.51 -13.89 -21.18
CA ALA A 290 -4.68 -15.05 -21.55
C ALA A 290 -3.20 -14.65 -21.76
N ASN A 291 -2.97 -13.42 -22.26
CA ASN A 291 -1.65 -12.83 -22.41
C ASN A 291 -1.72 -11.32 -22.11
N ILE A 292 -0.98 -10.88 -21.09
CA ILE A 292 -0.91 -9.46 -20.70
C ILE A 292 -0.31 -8.60 -21.82
N PHE A 293 0.67 -9.13 -22.58
CA PHE A 293 1.30 -8.38 -23.68
C PHE A 293 0.33 -8.09 -24.81
N ASP A 294 -0.51 -9.05 -25.18
CA ASP A 294 -1.53 -8.86 -26.21
C ASP A 294 -2.54 -7.78 -25.78
N ARG A 295 -2.90 -7.77 -24.49
CA ARG A 295 -3.79 -6.74 -23.95
C ARG A 295 -3.14 -5.35 -23.95
N VAL A 296 -1.85 -5.26 -23.60
CA VAL A 296 -1.07 -4.03 -23.64
C VAL A 296 -0.87 -3.57 -25.10
N SER A 297 -0.52 -4.48 -26.03
CA SER A 297 -0.33 -4.17 -27.45
C SER A 297 -1.56 -3.55 -28.08
N ARG A 298 -2.76 -4.05 -27.74
CA ARG A 298 -4.04 -3.49 -28.24
C ARG A 298 -4.30 -2.05 -27.80
N ILE A 299 -3.65 -1.57 -26.75
CA ILE A 299 -3.76 -0.18 -26.32
C ILE A 299 -3.02 0.75 -27.27
N PHE A 300 -1.94 0.26 -27.86
CA PHE A 300 -1.16 1.04 -28.82
C PHE A 300 -1.75 1.02 -30.25
N GLY A 301 -2.60 0.08 -30.59
CA GLY A 301 -3.28 -0.13 -31.88
C GLY A 301 -2.74 -1.37 -32.53
#